data_570a15e0fb235941bb38dac96f8cdcea
#
_entry.id   570a15e0fb235941bb38dac96f8cdcea
#
_cell.length_a   1.000
_cell.length_b   1.000
_cell.length_c   1.000
_cell.angle_alpha   90.00
_cell.angle_beta   90.00
_cell.angle_gamma   90.00
#
_symmetry.space_group_name_H-M   'P 1'
#
loop_
_entity.id
_entity.type
_entity.pdbx_description
1 polymer ?
#
loop_
_entity_poly.entity_id
_entity_poly.type
_entity_poly.pdbx_seq_one_letter_code
_entity_poly.pdbx_strand_id
1 'polypeptide(L)'
;MLLSYWWRLACLALVSIGVIQILLDALLWLVSPVIARFLEAAGIRAKERTFFTTQIATHLLACMLTFLFLVPQYMRRETNLEQERVGILCILIAAAIFARYAHAVLRALTISAQTIRWHRRLGAPFFLPAAEVPVFCVPAHPPLALVGLLSPRIVISKALLKEKSLPPAALDVAIAHENSHARNRDNLKLLLLSCLPHLGLKTARRPSVLRQWQSLAELAADYDAVGESPVRAVLLAETLLAVARTTSQNHQRILSAALLPHEEDLQNRINHLLCPTPLTFAQDRPAERLIMMSGAVFVLATAIALFAYIVSLWHPFAECLLHLG
;
A
#
# COMPACT_ATOMS: atom_id res chain seq x y z
N MET A 1 34.16 10.51 -12.52
CA MET A 1 33.49 11.36 -13.54
C MET A 1 33.38 12.76 -12.97
N LEU A 2 33.74 13.80 -13.71
CA LEU A 2 33.56 15.18 -13.26
C LEU A 2 32.10 15.57 -13.36
N LEU A 3 31.46 15.88 -12.25
CA LEU A 3 30.07 16.33 -12.19
C LEU A 3 29.98 17.75 -11.63
N SER A 4 29.01 18.52 -12.15
CA SER A 4 28.70 19.82 -11.55
C SER A 4 28.15 19.64 -10.13
N TYR A 5 28.27 20.65 -9.30
CA TYR A 5 27.81 20.67 -7.91
C TYR A 5 26.38 20.15 -7.74
N TRP A 6 25.46 20.57 -8.59
CA TRP A 6 24.04 20.19 -8.52
C TRP A 6 23.81 18.70 -8.78
N TRP A 7 24.57 18.08 -9.69
CA TRP A 7 24.48 16.64 -9.95
C TRP A 7 25.08 15.83 -8.79
N ARG A 8 26.16 16.32 -8.16
CA ARG A 8 26.70 15.69 -6.94
C ARG A 8 25.65 15.71 -5.84
N LEU A 9 25.04 16.88 -5.59
CA LEU A 9 23.99 17.04 -4.59
C LEU A 9 22.81 16.13 -4.85
N ALA A 10 22.38 16.00 -6.11
CA ALA A 10 21.27 15.09 -6.48
C ALA A 10 21.63 13.62 -6.25
N CYS A 11 22.84 13.19 -6.62
CA CYS A 11 23.31 11.83 -6.34
C CYS A 11 23.34 11.53 -4.84
N LEU A 12 23.92 12.44 -4.04
CA LEU A 12 23.99 12.31 -2.59
C LEU A 12 22.59 12.27 -1.96
N ALA A 13 21.66 13.12 -2.41
CA ALA A 13 20.29 13.12 -1.91
C ALA A 13 19.60 11.78 -2.20
N LEU A 14 19.73 11.25 -3.41
CA LEU A 14 19.13 9.95 -3.77
C LEU A 14 19.72 8.80 -2.95
N VAL A 15 21.06 8.78 -2.82
CA VAL A 15 21.72 7.73 -2.00
C VAL A 15 21.29 7.84 -0.54
N SER A 16 21.20 9.07 -0.01
CA SER A 16 20.75 9.33 1.36
C SER A 16 19.34 8.79 1.60
N ILE A 17 18.39 9.12 0.71
CA ILE A 17 17.02 8.61 0.78
C ILE A 17 17.05 7.07 0.80
N GLY A 18 17.83 6.44 -0.08
CA GLY A 18 17.92 4.98 -0.15
C GLY A 18 18.48 4.36 1.11
N VAL A 19 19.58 4.89 1.65
CA VAL A 19 20.21 4.39 2.87
C VAL A 19 19.28 4.55 4.08
N ILE A 20 18.69 5.74 4.25
CA ILE A 20 17.74 5.99 5.35
C ILE A 20 16.55 5.06 5.23
N GLN A 21 16.01 4.86 4.03
CA GLN A 21 14.89 3.95 3.80
C GLN A 21 15.23 2.51 4.21
N ILE A 22 16.40 2.01 3.81
CA ILE A 22 16.85 0.66 4.19
C ILE A 22 16.99 0.53 5.72
N LEU A 23 17.53 1.54 6.38
CA LEU A 23 17.67 1.56 7.84
C LEU A 23 16.32 1.60 8.55
N LEU A 24 15.36 2.42 8.06
CA LEU A 24 14.01 2.47 8.60
C LEU A 24 13.26 1.16 8.38
N ASP A 25 13.39 0.54 7.21
CA ASP A 25 12.79 -0.77 6.93
C ASP A 25 13.39 -1.87 7.83
N ALA A 26 14.70 -1.85 8.06
CA ALA A 26 15.36 -2.77 8.98
C ALA A 26 14.90 -2.56 10.43
N LEU A 27 14.77 -1.31 10.88
CA LEU A 27 14.24 -0.98 12.20
C LEU A 27 12.80 -1.47 12.37
N LEU A 28 11.94 -1.21 11.38
CA LEU A 28 10.57 -1.70 11.38
C LEU A 28 10.51 -3.23 11.43
N TRP A 29 11.38 -3.89 10.69
CA TRP A 29 11.46 -5.34 10.74
C TRP A 29 11.86 -5.85 12.14
N LEU A 30 12.81 -5.20 12.81
CA LEU A 30 13.24 -5.54 14.16
C LEU A 30 12.12 -5.31 15.19
N VAL A 31 11.36 -4.22 15.06
CA VAL A 31 10.28 -3.84 15.99
C VAL A 31 8.95 -4.51 15.64
N SER A 32 8.81 -5.07 14.43
CA SER A 32 7.56 -5.68 13.95
C SER A 32 6.94 -6.73 14.90
N PRO A 33 7.68 -7.63 15.58
CA PRO A 33 7.06 -8.58 16.52
C PRO A 33 6.48 -7.89 17.76
N VAL A 34 7.07 -6.78 18.19
CA VAL A 34 6.54 -5.97 19.31
C VAL A 34 5.26 -5.28 18.88
N ILE A 35 5.28 -4.63 17.70
CA ILE A 35 4.09 -3.98 17.11
C ILE A 35 2.97 -5.00 16.92
N ALA A 36 3.29 -6.20 16.42
CA ALA A 36 2.31 -7.25 16.21
C ALA A 36 1.60 -7.65 17.51
N ARG A 37 2.33 -7.81 18.62
CA ARG A 37 1.75 -8.12 19.94
C ARG A 37 0.80 -7.01 20.42
N PHE A 38 1.19 -5.75 20.27
CA PHE A 38 0.31 -4.63 20.61
C PHE A 38 -0.94 -4.55 19.73
N LEU A 39 -0.82 -4.95 18.47
CA LEU A 39 -1.93 -4.98 17.54
C LEU A 39 -2.76 -6.28 17.62
N GLU A 40 -2.35 -7.28 18.39
CA GLU A 40 -3.13 -8.52 18.55
C GLU A 40 -4.55 -8.25 19.02
N ALA A 41 -4.71 -7.34 20.00
CA ALA A 41 -6.01 -6.93 20.54
C ALA A 41 -6.74 -5.90 19.67
N ALA A 42 -6.09 -5.36 18.64
CA ALA A 42 -6.70 -4.36 17.76
C ALA A 42 -7.57 -5.00 16.68
N GLY A 43 -8.65 -4.33 16.32
CA GLY A 43 -9.51 -4.74 15.21
C GLY A 43 -8.75 -4.76 13.87
N ILE A 44 -9.25 -5.55 12.92
CA ILE A 44 -8.59 -5.75 11.63
C ILE A 44 -8.40 -4.45 10.85
N ARG A 45 -9.35 -3.52 10.97
CA ARG A 45 -9.28 -2.18 10.35
C ARG A 45 -8.15 -1.33 10.93
N ALA A 46 -7.90 -1.43 12.23
CA ALA A 46 -6.78 -0.74 12.88
C ALA A 46 -5.43 -1.31 12.38
N LYS A 47 -5.35 -2.63 12.22
CA LYS A 47 -4.15 -3.30 11.64
C LYS A 47 -3.87 -2.82 10.22
N GLU A 48 -4.89 -2.76 9.36
CA GLU A 48 -4.79 -2.26 7.99
C GLU A 48 -4.27 -0.81 7.96
N ARG A 49 -4.91 0.09 8.75
CA ARG A 49 -4.52 1.51 8.83
C ARG A 49 -3.09 1.68 9.36
N THR A 50 -2.72 0.97 10.42
CA THR A 50 -1.37 1.03 10.98
C THR A 50 -0.34 0.57 9.96
N PHE A 51 -0.61 -0.53 9.26
CA PHE A 51 0.29 -1.02 8.22
C PHE A 51 0.48 0.01 7.10
N PHE A 52 -0.61 0.58 6.58
CA PHE A 52 -0.56 1.61 5.54
C PHE A 52 0.21 2.85 6.00
N THR A 53 -0.17 3.41 7.15
CA THR A 53 0.46 4.65 7.67
C THR A 53 1.94 4.47 7.95
N THR A 54 2.34 3.31 8.47
CA THR A 54 3.74 3.01 8.72
C THR A 54 4.56 2.96 7.44
N GLN A 55 4.04 2.34 6.38
CA GLN A 55 4.73 2.26 5.08
C GLN A 55 4.89 3.65 4.43
N ILE A 56 3.87 4.49 4.50
CA ILE A 56 3.96 5.88 3.99
C ILE A 56 4.92 6.72 4.86
N ALA A 57 4.81 6.61 6.19
CA ALA A 57 5.59 7.41 7.12
C ALA A 57 7.09 7.19 6.99
N THR A 58 7.55 5.95 6.76
CA THR A 58 8.99 5.68 6.58
C THR A 58 9.55 6.37 5.33
N HIS A 59 8.82 6.36 4.22
CA HIS A 59 9.25 7.02 2.99
C HIS A 59 9.24 8.55 3.13
N LEU A 60 8.17 9.11 3.72
CA LEU A 60 8.10 10.55 3.99
C LEU A 60 9.22 10.98 4.94
N LEU A 61 9.49 10.19 5.98
CA LEU A 61 10.55 10.47 6.94
C LEU A 61 11.93 10.44 6.26
N ALA A 62 12.21 9.45 5.43
CA ALA A 62 13.47 9.38 4.68
C ALA A 62 13.67 10.61 3.79
N CYS A 63 12.64 11.02 3.05
CA CYS A 63 12.69 12.23 2.23
C CYS A 63 12.86 13.49 3.10
N MET A 64 12.09 13.62 4.17
CA MET A 64 12.13 14.76 5.06
C MET A 64 13.52 14.92 5.71
N LEU A 65 14.08 13.84 6.25
CA LEU A 65 15.41 13.84 6.85
C LEU A 65 16.49 14.23 5.83
N THR A 66 16.38 13.72 4.61
CA THR A 66 17.33 14.09 3.55
C THR A 66 17.23 15.56 3.19
N PHE A 67 16.04 16.05 2.86
CA PHE A 67 15.91 17.43 2.32
C PHE A 67 15.96 18.52 3.39
N LEU A 68 15.53 18.27 4.62
CA LEU A 68 15.56 19.29 5.69
C LEU A 68 16.88 19.33 6.45
N PHE A 69 17.63 18.24 6.47
CA PHE A 69 18.85 18.18 7.28
C PHE A 69 20.09 17.86 6.45
N LEU A 70 20.13 16.76 5.71
CA LEU A 70 21.35 16.31 5.05
C LEU A 70 21.75 17.21 3.88
N VAL A 71 20.81 17.59 3.03
CA VAL A 71 21.06 18.50 1.90
C VAL A 71 21.53 19.88 2.39
N PRO A 72 20.86 20.58 3.32
CA PRO A 72 21.33 21.86 3.83
C PRO A 72 22.68 21.77 4.57
N GLN A 73 22.93 20.67 5.28
CA GLN A 73 24.21 20.47 5.95
C GLN A 73 25.36 20.34 4.93
N TYR A 74 25.14 19.55 3.87
CA TYR A 74 26.11 19.44 2.79
C TYR A 74 26.37 20.79 2.13
N MET A 75 25.31 21.53 1.77
CA MET A 75 25.42 22.87 1.16
C MET A 75 26.17 23.90 2.02
N ARG A 76 26.09 23.79 3.36
CA ARG A 76 26.80 24.69 4.28
C ARG A 76 28.29 24.35 4.42
N ARG A 77 28.65 23.09 4.27
CA ARG A 77 30.04 22.63 4.45
C ARG A 77 30.82 22.65 3.15
N GLU A 78 30.13 22.36 2.06
CA GLU A 78 30.73 22.30 0.73
C GLU A 78 30.46 23.64 0.00
N THR A 79 31.41 24.57 0.13
CA THR A 79 31.32 25.89 -0.52
C THR A 79 31.94 25.91 -1.91
N ASN A 80 32.72 24.89 -2.28
CA ASN A 80 33.35 24.79 -3.58
C ASN A 80 32.35 24.35 -4.65
N LEU A 81 32.03 25.31 -5.54
CA LEU A 81 31.16 25.07 -6.71
C LEU A 81 31.94 24.41 -7.89
N GLU A 82 33.20 24.10 -7.69
CA GLU A 82 34.05 23.51 -8.74
C GLU A 82 33.63 22.07 -9.03
N GLN A 83 34.00 21.62 -10.24
CA GLN A 83 33.76 20.24 -10.66
C GLN A 83 34.69 19.30 -9.92
N GLU A 84 34.12 18.38 -9.12
CA GLU A 84 34.87 17.34 -8.45
C GLU A 84 34.55 15.95 -9.04
N ARG A 85 35.47 15.04 -8.81
CA ARG A 85 35.27 13.65 -9.22
C ARG A 85 34.28 12.97 -8.28
N VAL A 86 33.24 12.39 -8.84
CA VAL A 86 32.32 11.52 -8.09
C VAL A 86 32.63 10.07 -8.42
N GLY A 87 32.72 9.25 -7.39
CA GLY A 87 32.94 7.82 -7.52
C GLY A 87 31.85 7.16 -8.35
N ILE A 88 32.25 6.23 -9.20
CA ILE A 88 31.32 5.52 -10.08
C ILE A 88 30.28 4.72 -9.28
N LEU A 89 30.64 4.23 -8.12
CA LEU A 89 29.74 3.50 -7.23
C LEU A 89 28.57 4.37 -6.73
N CYS A 90 28.86 5.62 -6.32
CA CYS A 90 27.83 6.59 -5.91
C CYS A 90 26.83 6.85 -7.04
N ILE A 91 27.34 7.07 -8.26
CA ILE A 91 26.51 7.31 -9.45
C ILE A 91 25.63 6.09 -9.75
N LEU A 92 26.19 4.88 -9.71
CA LEU A 92 25.45 3.65 -9.97
C LEU A 92 24.33 3.41 -8.94
N ILE A 93 24.61 3.63 -7.66
CA ILE A 93 23.60 3.50 -6.59
C ILE A 93 22.51 4.56 -6.78
N ALA A 94 22.88 5.83 -7.00
CA ALA A 94 21.91 6.90 -7.25
C ALA A 94 21.03 6.60 -8.47
N ALA A 95 21.63 6.13 -9.57
CA ALA A 95 20.91 5.74 -10.79
C ALA A 95 19.97 4.55 -10.53
N ALA A 96 20.39 3.55 -9.78
CA ALA A 96 19.55 2.41 -9.43
C ALA A 96 18.34 2.83 -8.57
N ILE A 97 18.56 3.70 -7.57
CA ILE A 97 17.48 4.25 -6.73
C ILE A 97 16.53 5.08 -7.58
N PHE A 98 17.05 5.99 -8.40
CA PHE A 98 16.24 6.79 -9.31
C PHE A 98 15.40 5.93 -10.25
N ALA A 99 16.00 4.92 -10.87
CA ALA A 99 15.30 4.01 -11.78
C ALA A 99 14.15 3.27 -11.09
N ARG A 100 14.32 2.89 -9.82
CA ARG A 100 13.25 2.24 -9.04
C ARG A 100 12.09 3.20 -8.74
N TYR A 101 12.37 4.45 -8.35
CA TYR A 101 11.32 5.46 -8.15
C TYR A 101 10.62 5.79 -9.47
N ALA A 102 11.37 6.02 -10.53
CA ALA A 102 10.82 6.28 -11.85
C ALA A 102 9.93 5.12 -12.35
N HIS A 103 10.39 3.86 -12.18
CA HIS A 103 9.59 2.69 -12.52
C HIS A 103 8.29 2.61 -11.71
N ALA A 104 8.33 2.84 -10.40
CA ALA A 104 7.16 2.82 -9.54
C ALA A 104 6.14 3.91 -9.96
N VAL A 105 6.61 5.13 -10.20
CA VAL A 105 5.76 6.25 -10.66
C VAL A 105 5.18 5.98 -12.05
N LEU A 106 5.98 5.52 -13.01
CA LEU A 106 5.52 5.18 -14.36
C LEU A 106 4.45 4.09 -14.31
N ARG A 107 4.64 3.06 -13.49
CA ARG A 107 3.64 2.01 -13.27
C ARG A 107 2.35 2.58 -12.69
N ALA A 108 2.43 3.44 -11.70
CA ALA A 108 1.26 4.09 -11.11
C ALA A 108 0.52 4.99 -12.13
N LEU A 109 1.24 5.75 -12.94
CA LEU A 109 0.68 6.57 -14.02
C LEU A 109 0.00 5.71 -15.09
N THR A 110 0.59 4.59 -15.49
CA THR A 110 -0.03 3.68 -16.47
C THR A 110 -1.32 3.07 -15.94
N ILE A 111 -1.35 2.62 -14.67
CA ILE A 111 -2.55 2.11 -14.00
C ILE A 111 -3.63 3.21 -13.94
N SER A 112 -3.26 4.42 -13.54
CA SER A 112 -4.20 5.56 -13.46
C SER A 112 -4.78 5.91 -14.82
N ALA A 113 -3.93 5.98 -15.86
CA ALA A 113 -4.38 6.27 -17.23
C ALA A 113 -5.30 5.18 -17.79
N GLN A 114 -5.04 3.92 -17.48
CA GLN A 114 -5.91 2.80 -17.86
C GLN A 114 -7.27 2.91 -17.14
N THR A 115 -7.27 3.20 -15.85
CA THR A 115 -8.49 3.40 -15.04
C THR A 115 -9.34 4.54 -15.59
N ILE A 116 -8.72 5.69 -15.93
CA ILE A 116 -9.43 6.84 -16.52
C ILE A 116 -10.01 6.48 -17.89
N ARG A 117 -9.25 5.80 -18.76
CA ARG A 117 -9.73 5.35 -20.08
C ARG A 117 -10.92 4.40 -19.95
N TRP A 118 -10.85 3.50 -19.00
CA TRP A 118 -11.91 2.54 -18.73
C TRP A 118 -13.18 3.24 -18.21
N HIS A 119 -13.05 4.23 -17.30
CA HIS A 119 -14.14 5.07 -16.80
C HIS A 119 -14.91 5.77 -17.92
N ARG A 120 -14.21 6.25 -18.96
CA ARG A 120 -14.84 6.94 -20.09
C ARG A 120 -15.70 6.02 -20.97
N ARG A 121 -15.54 4.71 -20.83
CA ARG A 121 -16.30 3.69 -21.59
C ARG A 121 -17.49 3.14 -20.82
N LEU A 122 -17.65 3.52 -19.56
CA LEU A 122 -18.82 3.15 -18.76
C LEU A 122 -20.05 3.87 -19.32
N GLY A 123 -21.16 3.11 -19.46
CA GLY A 123 -22.44 3.66 -19.89
C GLY A 123 -23.11 4.54 -18.81
N ALA A 124 -24.43 4.58 -18.81
CA ALA A 124 -25.20 5.25 -17.76
C ALA A 124 -25.15 4.45 -16.45
N PRO A 125 -25.08 5.14 -15.29
CA PRO A 125 -25.20 4.47 -14.00
C PRO A 125 -26.64 3.94 -13.83
N PHE A 126 -26.76 2.82 -13.11
CA PHE A 126 -28.08 2.35 -12.70
C PHE A 126 -28.21 2.40 -11.17
N PHE A 127 -29.45 2.56 -10.73
CA PHE A 127 -29.72 2.71 -9.30
C PHE A 127 -29.74 1.33 -8.63
N LEU A 128 -28.98 1.20 -7.55
CA LEU A 128 -28.99 0.04 -6.67
C LEU A 128 -29.06 0.55 -5.22
N PRO A 129 -30.14 0.24 -4.46
CA PRO A 129 -30.36 0.83 -3.14
C PRO A 129 -29.25 0.60 -2.13
N ALA A 130 -28.58 -0.55 -2.21
CA ALA A 130 -27.49 -0.92 -1.29
C ALA A 130 -26.16 -0.20 -1.59
N ALA A 131 -26.03 0.45 -2.75
CA ALA A 131 -24.78 1.08 -3.17
C ALA A 131 -24.70 2.54 -2.71
N GLU A 132 -23.57 2.91 -2.07
CA GLU A 132 -23.26 4.28 -1.64
C GLU A 132 -22.63 5.11 -2.77
N VAL A 133 -22.13 4.46 -3.80
CA VAL A 133 -21.47 5.07 -4.96
C VAL A 133 -22.15 4.62 -6.25
N PRO A 134 -22.02 5.38 -7.35
CA PRO A 134 -22.65 5.04 -8.61
C PRO A 134 -22.27 3.64 -9.11
N VAL A 135 -23.26 2.87 -9.55
CA VAL A 135 -23.10 1.50 -10.07
C VAL A 135 -23.19 1.50 -11.58
N PHE A 136 -22.31 0.77 -12.23
CA PHE A 136 -22.27 0.63 -13.68
C PHE A 136 -22.29 -0.84 -14.09
N CYS A 137 -23.06 -1.13 -15.14
CA CYS A 137 -23.14 -2.47 -15.68
C CYS A 137 -22.14 -2.67 -16.81
N VAL A 138 -21.33 -3.73 -16.71
CA VAL A 138 -20.34 -4.10 -17.73
C VAL A 138 -20.69 -5.46 -18.37
N PRO A 139 -20.26 -5.73 -19.62
CA PRO A 139 -20.66 -6.95 -20.33
C PRO A 139 -20.27 -8.25 -19.61
N ALA A 140 -19.01 -8.36 -19.18
CA ALA A 140 -18.47 -9.61 -18.65
C ALA A 140 -17.58 -9.44 -17.41
N HIS A 141 -16.50 -8.67 -17.50
CA HIS A 141 -15.48 -8.57 -16.44
C HIS A 141 -15.18 -7.11 -16.07
N PRO A 142 -14.89 -6.84 -14.79
CA PRO A 142 -14.89 -7.77 -13.64
C PRO A 142 -16.31 -8.18 -13.21
N PRO A 143 -16.49 -9.32 -12.52
CA PRO A 143 -17.81 -9.73 -12.02
C PRO A 143 -18.46 -8.68 -11.12
N LEU A 144 -17.71 -8.25 -10.09
CA LEU A 144 -18.02 -7.14 -9.20
C LEU A 144 -16.70 -6.52 -8.77
N ALA A 145 -16.57 -5.21 -8.79
CA ALA A 145 -15.37 -4.51 -8.32
C ALA A 145 -15.59 -3.02 -8.11
N LEU A 146 -14.86 -2.43 -7.16
CA LEU A 146 -14.71 -1.00 -7.03
C LEU A 146 -13.63 -0.50 -7.99
N VAL A 147 -13.94 0.49 -8.81
CA VAL A 147 -13.00 1.15 -9.72
C VAL A 147 -13.00 2.65 -9.52
N GLY A 148 -11.87 3.29 -9.85
CA GLY A 148 -11.69 4.72 -9.66
C GLY A 148 -10.87 5.08 -8.44
N LEU A 149 -10.14 6.20 -8.55
CA LEU A 149 -9.22 6.68 -7.52
C LEU A 149 -9.86 7.77 -6.65
N LEU A 150 -10.28 8.86 -7.29
CA LEU A 150 -10.89 10.02 -6.62
C LEU A 150 -12.42 9.98 -6.67
N SER A 151 -12.97 9.34 -7.68
CA SER A 151 -14.41 9.14 -7.86
C SER A 151 -14.69 7.64 -7.95
N PRO A 152 -14.81 6.95 -6.81
CA PRO A 152 -15.05 5.52 -6.79
C PRO A 152 -16.41 5.18 -7.41
N ARG A 153 -16.47 4.05 -8.12
CA ARG A 153 -17.66 3.53 -8.79
C ARG A 153 -17.66 2.02 -8.66
N ILE A 154 -18.80 1.46 -8.39
CA ILE A 154 -18.97 0.00 -8.41
C ILE A 154 -19.30 -0.42 -9.84
N VAL A 155 -18.65 -1.47 -10.31
CA VAL A 155 -18.97 -2.12 -11.57
C VAL A 155 -19.45 -3.54 -11.32
N ILE A 156 -20.49 -3.92 -12.02
CA ILE A 156 -21.09 -5.26 -11.92
C ILE A 156 -21.29 -5.84 -13.32
N SER A 157 -20.95 -7.10 -13.50
CA SER A 157 -21.13 -7.76 -14.80
C SER A 157 -22.61 -8.11 -15.06
N LYS A 158 -23.01 -8.05 -16.33
CA LYS A 158 -24.34 -8.53 -16.75
C LYS A 158 -24.52 -10.01 -16.45
N ALA A 159 -23.44 -10.80 -16.49
CA ALA A 159 -23.49 -12.21 -16.15
C ALA A 159 -23.91 -12.41 -14.69
N LEU A 160 -23.28 -11.69 -13.76
CA LEU A 160 -23.58 -11.78 -12.33
C LEU A 160 -25.05 -11.36 -12.02
N LEU A 161 -25.55 -10.32 -12.73
CA LEU A 161 -26.95 -9.88 -12.57
C LEU A 161 -27.98 -10.83 -13.18
N LYS A 162 -27.60 -11.59 -14.22
CA LYS A 162 -28.51 -12.55 -14.89
C LYS A 162 -28.50 -13.93 -14.23
N GLU A 163 -27.44 -14.26 -13.53
CA GLU A 163 -27.26 -15.54 -12.90
C GLU A 163 -28.21 -15.63 -11.70
N LYS A 164 -29.22 -16.51 -11.78
CA LYS A 164 -30.10 -16.85 -10.66
C LYS A 164 -29.36 -17.47 -9.45
N SER A 165 -28.04 -17.56 -9.55
CA SER A 165 -27.16 -18.18 -8.57
C SER A 165 -26.86 -17.31 -7.34
N LEU A 166 -27.04 -15.98 -7.44
CA LEU A 166 -26.83 -15.05 -6.33
C LEU A 166 -28.19 -14.53 -5.81
N PRO A 167 -28.59 -14.90 -4.60
CA PRO A 167 -29.77 -14.33 -3.97
C PRO A 167 -29.56 -12.81 -3.74
N PRO A 168 -30.62 -11.98 -3.73
CA PRO A 168 -30.52 -10.55 -3.50
C PRO A 168 -29.73 -10.18 -2.23
N ALA A 169 -29.92 -10.93 -1.15
CA ALA A 169 -29.19 -10.73 0.09
C ALA A 169 -27.68 -10.93 -0.05
N ALA A 170 -27.23 -11.85 -0.89
CA ALA A 170 -25.80 -12.08 -1.16
C ALA A 170 -25.22 -10.91 -1.98
N LEU A 171 -25.99 -10.37 -2.93
CA LEU A 171 -25.59 -9.18 -3.69
C LEU A 171 -25.47 -7.96 -2.75
N ASP A 172 -26.40 -7.77 -1.83
CA ASP A 172 -26.35 -6.66 -0.86
C ASP A 172 -25.09 -6.74 0.02
N VAL A 173 -24.71 -7.92 0.46
CA VAL A 173 -23.47 -8.10 1.26
C VAL A 173 -22.22 -7.85 0.40
N ALA A 174 -22.22 -8.30 -0.86
CA ALA A 174 -21.12 -8.05 -1.78
C ALA A 174 -20.96 -6.54 -2.09
N ILE A 175 -22.08 -5.82 -2.25
CA ILE A 175 -22.05 -4.36 -2.43
C ILE A 175 -21.59 -3.65 -1.16
N ALA A 176 -21.99 -4.12 0.02
CA ALA A 176 -21.50 -3.57 1.28
C ALA A 176 -19.97 -3.72 1.40
N HIS A 177 -19.39 -4.82 0.90
CA HIS A 177 -17.94 -5.02 0.80
C HIS A 177 -17.29 -3.96 -0.11
N GLU A 178 -17.83 -3.74 -1.31
CA GLU A 178 -17.31 -2.71 -2.23
C GLU A 178 -17.49 -1.28 -1.68
N ASN A 179 -18.60 -1.00 -0.98
CA ASN A 179 -18.81 0.26 -0.27
C ASN A 179 -17.75 0.49 0.81
N SER A 180 -17.30 -0.55 1.50
CA SER A 180 -16.22 -0.44 2.49
C SER A 180 -14.91 0.03 1.83
N HIS A 181 -14.53 -0.55 0.69
CA HIS A 181 -13.37 -0.09 -0.07
C HIS A 181 -13.53 1.36 -0.54
N ALA A 182 -14.73 1.76 -0.97
CA ALA A 182 -15.02 3.13 -1.38
C ALA A 182 -14.86 4.13 -0.23
N ARG A 183 -15.46 3.85 0.92
CA ARG A 183 -15.36 4.68 2.15
C ARG A 183 -13.91 4.85 2.61
N ASN A 184 -13.14 3.78 2.55
CA ASN A 184 -11.74 3.76 2.99
C ASN A 184 -10.75 4.22 1.91
N ARG A 185 -11.23 4.53 0.70
CA ARG A 185 -10.39 4.94 -0.46
C ARG A 185 -9.25 3.97 -0.76
N ASP A 186 -9.53 2.68 -0.71
CA ASP A 186 -8.51 1.65 -0.78
C ASP A 186 -7.78 1.64 -2.14
N ASN A 187 -8.45 2.00 -3.24
CA ASN A 187 -7.81 2.20 -4.54
C ASN A 187 -6.76 3.33 -4.54
N LEU A 188 -7.00 4.41 -3.79
CA LEU A 188 -6.04 5.50 -3.63
C LEU A 188 -4.84 5.06 -2.78
N LYS A 189 -5.08 4.34 -1.68
CA LYS A 189 -4.02 3.77 -0.84
C LYS A 189 -3.16 2.79 -1.64
N LEU A 190 -3.81 1.94 -2.45
CA LEU A 190 -3.13 1.00 -3.35
C LEU A 190 -2.22 1.73 -4.34
N LEU A 191 -2.70 2.82 -4.93
CA LEU A 191 -1.91 3.65 -5.84
C LEU A 191 -0.71 4.25 -5.11
N LEU A 192 -0.92 4.85 -3.93
CA LEU A 192 0.16 5.45 -3.13
C LEU A 192 1.23 4.42 -2.78
N LEU A 193 0.83 3.25 -2.27
CA LEU A 193 1.78 2.16 -1.98
C LEU A 193 2.50 1.66 -3.25
N SER A 194 1.83 1.69 -4.40
CA SER A 194 2.45 1.31 -5.69
C SER A 194 3.51 2.30 -6.17
N CYS A 195 3.42 3.58 -5.74
CA CYS A 195 4.42 4.61 -6.04
C CYS A 195 5.68 4.47 -5.18
N LEU A 196 5.64 3.70 -4.09
CA LEU A 196 6.76 3.55 -3.19
C LEU A 196 7.66 2.39 -3.63
N PRO A 197 8.94 2.64 -3.92
CA PRO A 197 9.88 1.57 -4.22
C PRO A 197 10.29 0.90 -2.90
N HIS A 198 10.01 -0.37 -2.76
CA HIS A 198 10.53 -1.15 -1.65
C HIS A 198 11.98 -1.54 -1.96
N LEU A 199 12.92 -0.93 -1.23
CA LEU A 199 14.37 -1.18 -1.36
C LEU A 199 14.82 -2.41 -0.59
N GLY A 200 13.99 -2.93 0.32
CA GLY A 200 14.27 -4.10 1.12
C GLY A 200 14.49 -5.38 0.31
N LEU A 201 15.27 -6.29 0.85
CA LEU A 201 15.56 -7.61 0.27
C LEU A 201 14.24 -8.40 0.15
N LYS A 202 13.81 -8.64 -1.08
CA LYS A 202 12.70 -9.56 -1.35
C LYS A 202 13.18 -10.97 -1.04
N THR A 203 12.76 -11.52 0.08
CA THR A 203 12.91 -12.95 0.30
C THR A 203 11.76 -13.69 -0.38
N ALA A 204 12.05 -14.80 -1.04
CA ALA A 204 11.06 -15.62 -1.74
C ALA A 204 9.90 -16.10 -0.82
N ARG A 205 10.11 -16.07 0.49
CA ARG A 205 9.16 -16.53 1.51
C ARG A 205 8.24 -15.43 2.06
N ARG A 206 8.44 -14.15 1.73
CA ARG A 206 7.59 -13.05 2.24
C ARG A 206 6.79 -12.43 1.12
N PRO A 207 5.47 -12.29 1.29
CA PRO A 207 4.65 -11.55 0.35
C PRO A 207 5.14 -10.10 0.27
N SER A 208 4.96 -9.46 -0.89
CA SER A 208 5.29 -8.04 -1.05
C SER A 208 4.47 -7.20 -0.07
N VAL A 209 5.00 -6.05 0.35
CA VAL A 209 4.29 -5.08 1.20
C VAL A 209 2.90 -4.76 0.65
N LEU A 210 2.82 -4.58 -0.66
CA LEU A 210 1.55 -4.32 -1.34
C LEU A 210 0.55 -5.46 -1.14
N ARG A 211 0.98 -6.71 -1.28
CA ARG A 211 0.14 -7.89 -1.09
C ARG A 211 -0.30 -8.05 0.37
N GLN A 212 0.60 -7.79 1.33
CA GLN A 212 0.26 -7.84 2.76
C GLN A 212 -0.82 -6.81 3.10
N TRP A 213 -0.66 -5.58 2.61
CA TRP A 213 -1.67 -4.55 2.80
C TRP A 213 -3.00 -4.91 2.14
N GLN A 214 -2.97 -5.41 0.90
CA GLN A 214 -4.19 -5.85 0.18
C GLN A 214 -4.93 -6.92 0.97
N SER A 215 -4.24 -7.94 1.47
CA SER A 215 -4.87 -8.99 2.28
C SER A 215 -5.54 -8.42 3.54
N LEU A 216 -4.92 -7.46 4.22
CA LEU A 216 -5.52 -6.77 5.38
C LEU A 216 -6.73 -5.92 4.97
N ALA A 217 -6.67 -5.23 3.84
CA ALA A 217 -7.75 -4.40 3.32
C ALA A 217 -8.98 -5.24 2.95
N GLU A 218 -8.76 -6.40 2.32
CA GLU A 218 -9.82 -7.36 2.00
C GLU A 218 -10.50 -7.91 3.27
N LEU A 219 -9.71 -8.36 4.25
CA LEU A 219 -10.25 -8.83 5.53
C LEU A 219 -11.03 -7.73 6.27
N ALA A 220 -10.55 -6.48 6.19
CA ALA A 220 -11.21 -5.36 6.81
C ALA A 220 -12.53 -4.98 6.08
N ALA A 221 -12.57 -5.12 4.76
CA ALA A 221 -13.79 -4.92 3.97
C ALA A 221 -14.82 -6.04 4.21
N ASP A 222 -14.36 -7.29 4.34
CA ASP A 222 -15.20 -8.41 4.72
C ASP A 222 -15.86 -8.17 6.08
N TYR A 223 -15.07 -7.76 7.06
CA TYR A 223 -15.54 -7.43 8.39
C TYR A 223 -16.60 -6.31 8.37
N ASP A 224 -16.33 -5.20 7.67
CA ASP A 224 -17.28 -4.09 7.55
C ASP A 224 -18.58 -4.52 6.85
N ALA A 225 -18.50 -5.42 5.86
CA ALA A 225 -19.65 -5.92 5.13
C ALA A 225 -20.56 -6.84 5.95
N VAL A 226 -19.94 -7.66 6.79
CA VAL A 226 -20.64 -8.69 7.59
C VAL A 226 -21.15 -8.12 8.91
N GLY A 227 -20.37 -7.25 9.54
CA GLY A 227 -20.62 -6.82 10.93
C GLY A 227 -20.61 -8.02 11.87
N GLU A 228 -21.56 -8.07 12.79
CA GLU A 228 -21.70 -9.17 13.76
C GLU A 228 -22.68 -10.29 13.31
N SER A 229 -23.12 -10.27 12.04
CA SER A 229 -24.13 -11.19 11.54
C SER A 229 -23.52 -12.47 10.95
N PRO A 230 -23.70 -13.64 11.58
CA PRO A 230 -23.24 -14.92 11.02
C PRO A 230 -23.89 -15.25 9.66
N VAL A 231 -25.14 -14.83 9.48
CA VAL A 231 -25.86 -15.06 8.21
C VAL A 231 -25.18 -14.31 7.07
N ARG A 232 -24.79 -13.03 7.30
CA ARG A 232 -24.05 -12.24 6.31
C ARG A 232 -22.67 -12.83 6.03
N ALA A 233 -22.01 -13.41 7.04
CA ALA A 233 -20.72 -14.07 6.88
C ALA A 233 -20.81 -15.25 5.91
N VAL A 234 -21.80 -16.11 6.08
CA VAL A 234 -22.03 -17.25 5.18
C VAL A 234 -22.38 -16.76 3.77
N LEU A 235 -23.27 -15.77 3.63
CA LEU A 235 -23.63 -15.21 2.33
C LEU A 235 -22.42 -14.61 1.60
N LEU A 236 -21.53 -13.91 2.31
CA LEU A 236 -20.31 -13.36 1.71
C LEU A 236 -19.34 -14.48 1.29
N ALA A 237 -19.14 -15.50 2.12
CA ALA A 237 -18.30 -16.64 1.79
C ALA A 237 -18.80 -17.39 0.53
N GLU A 238 -20.11 -17.63 0.44
CA GLU A 238 -20.73 -18.22 -0.76
C GLU A 238 -20.54 -17.33 -2.00
N THR A 239 -20.70 -16.02 -1.84
CA THR A 239 -20.49 -15.05 -2.94
C THR A 239 -19.05 -15.06 -3.43
N LEU A 240 -18.08 -15.07 -2.51
CA LEU A 240 -16.65 -15.15 -2.84
C LEU A 240 -16.33 -16.43 -3.63
N LEU A 241 -16.88 -17.56 -3.22
CA LEU A 241 -16.74 -18.83 -3.94
C LEU A 241 -17.40 -18.79 -5.34
N ALA A 242 -18.58 -18.20 -5.46
CA ALA A 242 -19.27 -18.05 -6.75
C ALA A 242 -18.46 -17.15 -7.70
N VAL A 243 -17.96 -16.02 -7.22
CA VAL A 243 -17.10 -15.11 -7.99
C VAL A 243 -15.78 -15.79 -8.39
N ALA A 244 -15.15 -16.54 -7.50
CA ALA A 244 -13.91 -17.27 -7.81
C ALA A 244 -14.11 -18.31 -8.91
N ARG A 245 -15.20 -19.06 -8.89
CA ARG A 245 -15.54 -20.04 -9.94
C ARG A 245 -15.74 -19.38 -11.30
N THR A 246 -16.43 -18.24 -11.37
CA THR A 246 -16.64 -17.50 -12.63
C THR A 246 -15.36 -16.90 -13.18
N THR A 247 -14.43 -16.50 -12.30
CA THR A 247 -13.15 -15.88 -12.70
C THR A 247 -12.14 -16.91 -13.19
N SER A 248 -12.12 -18.11 -12.60
CA SER A 248 -11.23 -19.20 -13.00
C SER A 248 -11.44 -19.67 -14.44
N GLN A 249 -12.64 -19.49 -14.99
CA GLN A 249 -12.99 -19.88 -16.36
C GLN A 249 -12.54 -18.88 -17.44
N ASN A 250 -12.14 -17.66 -17.06
CA ASN A 250 -11.83 -16.58 -18.00
C ASN A 250 -10.48 -15.91 -17.71
N HIS A 251 -9.43 -16.34 -18.38
CA HIS A 251 -8.03 -15.90 -18.19
C HIS A 251 -7.71 -14.50 -18.72
N GLN A 252 -8.65 -13.56 -18.74
CA GLN A 252 -8.33 -12.17 -19.15
C GLN A 252 -7.95 -11.30 -17.95
N ARG A 253 -6.64 -11.00 -17.88
CA ARG A 253 -6.03 -10.07 -16.94
C ARG A 253 -6.46 -8.63 -17.25
N ILE A 254 -7.53 -8.16 -16.63
CA ILE A 254 -7.91 -6.74 -16.62
C ILE A 254 -7.53 -6.15 -15.24
N LEU A 255 -7.50 -4.85 -15.12
CA LEU A 255 -7.03 -4.03 -14.00
C LEU A 255 -7.51 -4.43 -12.58
N SER A 256 -8.64 -5.13 -12.47
CA SER A 256 -9.06 -5.84 -11.26
C SER A 256 -8.14 -7.02 -10.90
N ALA A 257 -7.26 -7.44 -11.81
CA ALA A 257 -6.29 -8.50 -11.56
C ALA A 257 -5.22 -8.15 -10.50
N ALA A 258 -5.11 -6.91 -10.10
CA ALA A 258 -4.34 -6.55 -8.90
C ALA A 258 -5.04 -7.03 -7.62
N LEU A 259 -6.33 -7.30 -7.70
CA LEU A 259 -7.20 -7.71 -6.60
C LEU A 259 -7.73 -9.16 -6.72
N LEU A 260 -7.30 -9.92 -7.74
CA LEU A 260 -7.60 -11.35 -7.76
C LEU A 260 -6.87 -12.01 -6.59
N PRO A 261 -7.60 -12.51 -5.59
CA PRO A 261 -6.99 -13.21 -4.47
C PRO A 261 -6.26 -14.44 -5.00
N HIS A 262 -5.03 -14.65 -4.53
CA HIS A 262 -4.41 -15.97 -4.64
C HIS A 262 -5.30 -16.96 -3.89
N GLU A 263 -5.27 -18.22 -4.25
CA GLU A 263 -6.07 -19.26 -3.57
C GLU A 263 -5.88 -19.20 -2.05
N GLU A 264 -4.66 -18.97 -1.58
CA GLU A 264 -4.33 -18.81 -0.17
C GLU A 264 -5.05 -17.62 0.49
N ASP A 265 -5.16 -16.48 -0.21
CA ASP A 265 -5.85 -15.30 0.30
C ASP A 265 -7.37 -15.53 0.39
N LEU A 266 -7.95 -16.21 -0.60
CA LEU A 266 -9.38 -16.57 -0.59
C LEU A 266 -9.69 -17.54 0.54
N GLN A 267 -8.89 -18.58 0.71
CA GLN A 267 -9.07 -19.55 1.80
C GLN A 267 -8.96 -18.88 3.17
N ASN A 268 -8.01 -17.98 3.34
CA ASN A 268 -7.84 -17.20 4.57
C ASN A 268 -9.07 -16.34 4.86
N ARG A 269 -9.63 -15.64 3.86
CA ARG A 269 -10.86 -14.84 4.00
C ARG A 269 -12.05 -15.71 4.41
N ILE A 270 -12.27 -16.85 3.75
CA ILE A 270 -13.35 -17.78 4.07
C ILE A 270 -13.19 -18.31 5.50
N ASN A 271 -11.98 -18.67 5.91
CA ASN A 271 -11.74 -19.13 7.28
C ASN A 271 -12.06 -18.04 8.32
N HIS A 272 -11.68 -16.78 8.07
CA HIS A 272 -12.03 -15.67 8.95
C HIS A 272 -13.53 -15.37 9.01
N LEU A 273 -14.25 -15.56 7.91
CA LEU A 273 -15.71 -15.38 7.86
C LEU A 273 -16.46 -16.47 8.62
N LEU A 274 -16.03 -17.72 8.48
CA LEU A 274 -16.73 -18.88 9.09
C LEU A 274 -16.31 -19.16 10.53
N CYS A 275 -15.07 -18.79 10.89
CA CYS A 275 -14.53 -18.97 12.24
C CYS A 275 -14.02 -17.61 12.77
N PRO A 276 -14.91 -16.65 13.04
CA PRO A 276 -14.50 -15.34 13.53
C PRO A 276 -13.86 -15.48 14.91
N THR A 277 -12.62 -15.02 15.02
CA THR A 277 -11.99 -14.90 16.34
C THR A 277 -12.64 -13.73 17.10
N PRO A 278 -12.79 -13.81 18.44
CA PRO A 278 -13.40 -12.73 19.24
C PRO A 278 -12.75 -11.36 19.04
N LEU A 279 -11.49 -11.33 18.59
CA LEU A 279 -10.71 -10.12 18.35
C LEU A 279 -11.07 -9.40 17.02
N THR A 280 -11.76 -10.09 16.10
CA THR A 280 -12.22 -9.46 14.85
C THR A 280 -13.30 -8.40 15.11
N PHE A 281 -14.04 -8.52 16.21
CA PHE A 281 -15.12 -7.62 16.61
C PHE A 281 -14.70 -6.51 17.60
N ALA A 282 -13.40 -6.33 17.85
CA ALA A 282 -12.93 -5.23 18.67
C ALA A 282 -13.22 -3.90 17.97
N GLN A 283 -14.21 -3.16 18.49
CA GLN A 283 -14.48 -1.79 18.09
C GLN A 283 -13.26 -0.92 18.36
N ASP A 284 -12.99 0.07 17.50
CA ASP A 284 -11.95 1.10 17.68
C ASP A 284 -12.10 1.75 19.09
N ARG A 285 -11.38 1.22 20.07
CA ARG A 285 -11.40 1.76 21.43
C ARG A 285 -10.44 2.95 21.52
N PRO A 286 -10.76 4.01 22.29
CA PRO A 286 -9.85 5.15 22.46
C PRO A 286 -8.47 4.73 22.97
N ALA A 287 -8.37 3.64 23.74
CA ALA A 287 -7.10 3.03 24.14
C ALA A 287 -6.25 2.55 22.95
N GLU A 288 -6.84 2.06 21.87
CA GLU A 288 -6.12 1.64 20.67
C GLU A 288 -5.49 2.82 19.92
N ARG A 289 -6.19 3.96 19.89
CA ARG A 289 -5.62 5.20 19.34
C ARG A 289 -4.44 5.68 20.16
N LEU A 290 -4.52 5.57 21.48
CA LEU A 290 -3.42 5.94 22.38
C LEU A 290 -2.21 5.02 22.19
N ILE A 291 -2.41 3.71 22.02
CA ILE A 291 -1.37 2.73 21.75
C ILE A 291 -0.73 2.99 20.37
N MET A 292 -1.54 3.28 19.34
CA MET A 292 -1.01 3.65 18.02
C MET A 292 -0.21 4.94 18.06
N MET A 293 -0.68 5.96 18.79
CA MET A 293 0.05 7.22 18.96
C MET A 293 1.34 7.02 19.74
N SER A 294 1.34 6.24 20.83
CA SER A 294 2.56 5.96 21.60
C SER A 294 3.58 5.14 20.80
N GLY A 295 3.12 4.17 20.01
CA GLY A 295 3.97 3.42 19.08
C GLY A 295 4.58 4.33 18.00
N ALA A 296 3.79 5.21 17.41
CA ALA A 296 4.27 6.18 16.43
C ALA A 296 5.28 7.17 17.04
N VAL A 297 5.01 7.65 18.25
CA VAL A 297 5.94 8.53 19.00
C VAL A 297 7.23 7.81 19.36
N PHE A 298 7.18 6.54 19.76
CA PHE A 298 8.37 5.76 20.05
C PHE A 298 9.22 5.53 18.79
N VAL A 299 8.60 5.16 17.67
CA VAL A 299 9.29 5.01 16.37
C VAL A 299 9.91 6.34 15.94
N LEU A 300 9.18 7.44 16.09
CA LEU A 300 9.67 8.79 15.76
C LEU A 300 10.84 9.19 16.67
N ALA A 301 10.74 8.98 17.99
CA ALA A 301 11.81 9.30 18.93
C ALA A 301 13.08 8.47 18.66
N THR A 302 12.92 7.17 18.39
CA THR A 302 14.04 6.28 18.03
C THR A 302 14.65 6.67 16.69
N ALA A 303 13.83 7.05 15.71
CA ALA A 303 14.29 7.55 14.42
C ALA A 303 15.05 8.87 14.57
N ILE A 304 14.62 9.79 15.43
CA ILE A 304 15.31 11.06 15.72
C ILE A 304 16.65 10.80 16.43
N ALA A 305 16.69 9.90 17.41
CA ALA A 305 17.92 9.54 18.10
C ALA A 305 18.95 8.87 17.17
N LEU A 306 18.49 7.91 16.36
CA LEU A 306 19.30 7.27 15.33
C LEU A 306 19.77 8.29 14.28
N PHE A 307 18.91 9.23 13.92
CA PHE A 307 19.23 10.30 12.99
C PHE A 307 20.31 11.23 13.49
N ALA A 308 20.26 11.67 14.75
CA ALA A 308 21.32 12.48 15.36
C ALA A 308 22.68 11.78 15.29
N TYR A 309 22.70 10.46 15.49
CA TYR A 309 23.88 9.64 15.33
C TYR A 309 24.34 9.51 13.86
N ILE A 310 23.38 9.26 12.93
CA ILE A 310 23.66 9.17 11.49
C ILE A 310 24.19 10.51 10.95
N VAL A 311 23.64 11.64 11.38
CA VAL A 311 24.11 12.98 10.95
C VAL A 311 25.57 13.22 11.34
N SER A 312 26.01 12.73 12.50
CA SER A 312 27.41 12.85 12.89
C SER A 312 28.37 12.02 12.04
N LEU A 313 27.91 10.86 11.56
CA LEU A 313 28.68 9.94 10.71
C LEU A 313 28.48 10.20 9.21
N TRP A 314 27.48 11.01 8.85
CA TRP A 314 27.09 11.18 7.44
C TRP A 314 28.15 11.89 6.60
N HIS A 315 28.79 12.92 7.13
CA HIS A 315 29.77 13.68 6.37
C HIS A 315 30.98 12.82 5.96
N PRO A 316 31.68 12.10 6.89
CA PRO A 316 32.76 11.22 6.50
C PRO A 316 32.30 10.06 5.61
N PHE A 317 31.07 9.57 5.79
CA PHE A 317 30.50 8.55 4.91
C PHE A 317 30.22 9.07 3.49
N ALA A 318 29.69 10.29 3.37
CA ALA A 318 29.44 10.93 2.07
C ALA A 318 30.75 11.18 1.32
N GLU A 319 31.79 11.68 1.99
CA GLU A 319 33.11 11.85 1.38
C GLU A 319 33.74 10.51 0.97
N CYS A 320 33.66 9.51 1.83
CA CYS A 320 34.12 8.16 1.49
C CYS A 320 33.40 7.63 0.24
N LEU A 321 32.07 7.82 0.15
CA LEU A 321 31.26 7.36 -0.96
C LEU A 321 31.51 8.13 -2.25
N LEU A 322 31.83 9.43 -2.15
CA LEU A 322 32.23 10.28 -3.27
C LEU A 322 33.60 9.91 -3.84
N HIS A 323 34.51 9.40 -2.99
CA HIS A 323 35.88 9.05 -3.38
C HIS A 323 36.09 7.54 -3.64
N LEU A 324 35.11 6.69 -3.37
CA LEU A 324 35.13 5.26 -3.70
C LEU A 324 34.94 5.04 -5.20
N GLY A 325 36.02 4.84 -5.93
CA GLY A 325 36.09 4.50 -7.35
C GLY A 325 37.08 5.36 -8.10
#